data_b226a56800eccbaabc1f4b61f0655c78
#
_entry.id   b226a56800eccbaabc1f4b61f0655c78
#
_cell.length_a   1.000
_cell.length_b   1.000
_cell.length_c   1.000
_cell.angle_alpha   90.00
_cell.angle_beta   90.00
_cell.angle_gamma   90.00
#
_symmetry.space_group_name_H-M   'P 1'
#
loop_
_entity.id
_entity.type
_entity.pdbx_description
1 polymer ?
#
loop_
_entity_poly.entity_id
_entity_poly.type
_entity_poly.pdbx_seq_one_letter_code
_entity_poly.pdbx_strand_id
1 'polypeptide(L)'
;MKTKAAVLRELGRPGPYSESRPLAIEEFDLAPPGPGEVLVRVRAAGLCHSDLSVIDGNRPRPLPMVLGHEMAGIVEEVGHGVTDLQRGDHVVASFVPSCGVCGPCLAGRPALCEPGLASNTAGTLLSGARRLCQHGEPVNHHLGVSGFAEWTTLSRRSLVRVDPTLPFAEAALFGCAVITGVGAVVNTAAMPKHSSLAVIGLGGVGLAALLAGRMLDASPIVAIDLHEAKLAKARELGATHTFNAADPECVDRVREV
;
A
#
# COMPACT_ATOMS: atom_id res chain seq x y z
N MET A 1 22.78 0.48 11.82
CA MET A 1 23.02 1.66 10.95
C MET A 1 22.04 2.77 11.32
N LYS A 2 22.20 3.99 10.78
CA LYS A 2 21.23 5.08 10.95
C LYS A 2 20.33 5.20 9.73
N THR A 3 19.07 5.62 9.94
CA THR A 3 18.10 5.94 8.89
C THR A 3 17.29 7.18 9.29
N LYS A 4 17.01 8.07 8.34
CA LYS A 4 16.02 9.13 8.54
C LYS A 4 14.65 8.63 8.14
N ALA A 5 13.63 8.95 8.94
CA ALA A 5 12.27 8.51 8.69
C ALA A 5 11.23 9.53 9.18
N ALA A 6 10.04 9.50 8.60
CA ALA A 6 8.90 10.28 9.04
C ALA A 6 8.13 9.52 10.13
N VAL A 7 8.19 10.03 11.34
CA VAL A 7 7.57 9.43 12.53
C VAL A 7 6.32 10.19 12.95
N LEU A 8 5.28 9.43 13.30
CA LEU A 8 4.08 9.92 13.98
C LEU A 8 4.24 9.67 15.49
N ARG A 9 4.06 10.74 16.29
CA ARG A 9 4.16 10.68 17.75
C ARG A 9 2.85 10.94 18.48
N GLU A 10 1.89 11.56 17.78
CA GLU A 10 0.59 11.94 18.31
C GLU A 10 -0.47 11.78 17.23
N LEU A 11 -1.64 11.24 17.59
CA LEU A 11 -2.79 11.08 16.69
C LEU A 11 -3.68 12.32 16.74
N GLY A 12 -4.39 12.60 15.64
CA GLY A 12 -5.51 13.54 15.61
C GLY A 12 -5.11 15.01 15.68
N ARG A 13 -3.89 15.39 15.31
CA ARG A 13 -3.57 16.81 15.15
C ARG A 13 -4.47 17.45 14.11
N PRO A 14 -5.04 18.63 14.40
CA PRO A 14 -5.98 19.27 13.47
C PRO A 14 -5.28 19.73 12.20
N GLY A 15 -6.02 19.75 11.09
CA GLY A 15 -5.58 20.43 9.88
C GLY A 15 -5.59 21.96 10.00
N PRO A 16 -4.95 22.69 9.08
CA PRO A 16 -4.23 22.14 7.93
C PRO A 16 -2.87 21.55 8.31
N TYR A 17 -2.51 20.41 7.72
CA TYR A 17 -1.29 19.69 8.07
C TYR A 17 0.01 20.39 7.64
N SER A 18 -0.07 21.38 6.75
CA SER A 18 1.04 22.29 6.45
C SER A 18 1.48 23.11 7.67
N GLU A 19 0.57 23.33 8.62
CA GLU A 19 0.80 24.08 9.86
C GLU A 19 1.07 23.13 11.03
N SER A 20 0.18 22.17 11.28
CA SER A 20 0.28 21.25 12.43
C SER A 20 1.39 20.22 12.32
N ARG A 21 1.88 19.93 11.10
CA ARG A 21 3.01 19.05 10.80
C ARG A 21 3.03 17.78 11.68
N PRO A 22 2.04 16.88 11.51
CA PRO A 22 1.89 15.71 12.38
C PRO A 22 3.05 14.72 12.29
N LEU A 23 3.79 14.72 11.16
CA LEU A 23 4.98 13.89 10.97
C LEU A 23 6.25 14.72 11.19
N ALA A 24 7.19 14.16 11.97
CA ALA A 24 8.53 14.69 12.12
C ALA A 24 9.54 13.83 11.36
N ILE A 25 10.51 14.47 10.70
CA ILE A 25 11.64 13.76 10.08
C ILE A 25 12.75 13.66 11.12
N GLU A 26 13.04 12.44 11.56
CA GLU A 26 14.00 12.17 12.61
C GLU A 26 14.96 11.04 12.23
N GLU A 27 16.08 10.94 12.95
CA GLU A 27 17.05 9.87 12.79
C GLU A 27 16.80 8.73 13.79
N PHE A 28 16.86 7.50 13.29
CA PHE A 28 16.66 6.27 14.06
C PHE A 28 17.84 5.31 13.89
N ASP A 29 18.09 4.51 14.91
CA ASP A 29 18.91 3.32 14.80
C ASP A 29 18.08 2.23 14.11
N LEU A 30 18.61 1.69 13.02
CA LEU A 30 18.01 0.55 12.29
C LEU A 30 18.90 -0.68 12.52
N ALA A 31 18.35 -1.68 13.17
CA ALA A 31 19.01 -2.95 13.38
C ALA A 31 19.13 -3.73 12.05
N PRO A 32 20.18 -4.59 11.91
CA PRO A 32 20.31 -5.45 10.72
C PRO A 32 19.12 -6.41 10.60
N PRO A 33 18.86 -6.96 9.39
CA PRO A 33 17.79 -7.91 9.18
C PRO A 33 18.03 -9.20 9.94
N GLY A 34 17.03 -9.66 10.67
CA GLY A 34 17.02 -10.96 11.33
C GLY A 34 16.62 -12.10 10.38
N PRO A 35 16.45 -13.35 10.89
CA PRO A 35 16.02 -14.47 10.08
C PRO A 35 14.70 -14.19 9.34
N GLY A 36 14.67 -14.42 8.03
CA GLY A 36 13.51 -14.17 7.16
C GLY A 36 13.18 -12.70 6.92
N GLU A 37 14.08 -11.79 7.25
CA GLU A 37 13.93 -10.35 7.03
C GLU A 37 14.89 -9.84 5.94
N VAL A 38 14.62 -8.66 5.42
CA VAL A 38 15.39 -8.03 4.34
C VAL A 38 15.54 -6.55 4.63
N LEU A 39 16.76 -6.03 4.53
CA LEU A 39 17.05 -4.61 4.56
C LEU A 39 16.90 -4.04 3.14
N VAL A 40 16.08 -3.00 3.01
CA VAL A 40 15.78 -2.36 1.73
C VAL A 40 16.13 -0.88 1.81
N ARG A 41 16.84 -0.39 0.79
CA ARG A 41 16.99 1.04 0.53
C ARG A 41 15.76 1.52 -0.23
N VAL A 42 14.95 2.35 0.41
CA VAL A 42 13.74 2.92 -0.21
C VAL A 42 14.13 3.90 -1.32
N ARG A 43 13.47 3.79 -2.46
CA ARG A 43 13.70 4.66 -3.61
C ARG A 43 12.48 5.50 -3.96
N ALA A 44 11.31 5.01 -3.64
CA ALA A 44 10.04 5.74 -3.73
C ALA A 44 9.04 5.20 -2.72
N ALA A 45 8.18 6.08 -2.23
CA ALA A 45 7.04 5.73 -1.38
C ALA A 45 5.79 6.46 -1.85
N GLY A 46 4.66 5.75 -1.91
CA GLY A 46 3.35 6.31 -2.19
C GLY A 46 2.68 6.85 -0.92
N LEU A 47 1.81 7.82 -1.10
CA LEU A 47 0.94 8.37 -0.05
C LEU A 47 -0.46 7.76 -0.19
N CYS A 48 -0.91 7.04 0.81
CA CYS A 48 -2.23 6.43 0.83
C CYS A 48 -3.14 7.09 1.87
N HIS A 49 -4.44 7.09 1.60
CA HIS A 49 -5.42 7.58 2.59
C HIS A 49 -5.40 6.76 3.88
N SER A 50 -4.89 5.53 3.85
CA SER A 50 -4.71 4.71 5.06
C SER A 50 -3.65 5.27 6.00
N ASP A 51 -2.57 5.90 5.48
CA ASP A 51 -1.60 6.62 6.32
C ASP A 51 -2.25 7.86 6.95
N LEU A 52 -3.04 8.61 6.17
CA LEU A 52 -3.81 9.75 6.65
C LEU A 52 -4.79 9.35 7.77
N SER A 53 -5.47 8.20 7.64
CA SER A 53 -6.39 7.68 8.65
C SER A 53 -5.71 7.29 9.97
N VAL A 54 -4.41 7.04 9.96
CA VAL A 54 -3.63 6.90 11.20
C VAL A 54 -3.29 8.28 11.77
N ILE A 55 -2.89 9.22 10.93
CA ILE A 55 -2.53 10.58 11.34
C ILE A 55 -3.72 11.31 12.00
N ASP A 56 -4.90 11.22 11.40
CA ASP A 56 -6.12 11.87 11.89
C ASP A 56 -6.80 11.14 13.06
N GLY A 57 -6.30 9.94 13.43
CA GLY A 57 -6.81 9.14 14.54
C GLY A 57 -8.04 8.28 14.22
N ASN A 58 -8.56 8.29 12.98
CA ASN A 58 -9.67 7.42 12.58
C ASN A 58 -9.28 5.95 12.57
N ARG A 59 -7.99 5.64 12.45
CA ARG A 59 -7.44 4.29 12.54
C ARG A 59 -6.25 4.28 13.51
N PRO A 60 -6.49 4.29 14.84
CA PRO A 60 -5.44 4.39 15.83
C PRO A 60 -4.45 3.22 15.77
N ARG A 61 -3.18 3.53 15.97
CA ARG A 61 -2.05 2.58 15.99
C ARG A 61 -1.14 2.88 17.19
N PRO A 62 -0.34 1.89 17.65
CA PRO A 62 0.62 2.13 18.71
C PRO A 62 1.69 3.14 18.25
N LEU A 63 2.02 4.10 19.13
CA LEU A 63 2.99 5.16 18.86
C LEU A 63 4.23 4.99 19.76
N PRO A 64 5.41 5.58 19.41
CA PRO A 64 5.70 6.23 18.14
C PRO A 64 5.75 5.23 16.98
N MET A 65 5.42 5.68 15.75
CA MET A 65 5.37 4.80 14.57
C MET A 65 5.95 5.51 13.34
N VAL A 66 6.84 4.84 12.61
CA VAL A 66 7.26 5.28 11.28
C VAL A 66 6.23 4.81 10.27
N LEU A 67 5.59 5.76 9.55
CA LEU A 67 4.52 5.50 8.60
C LEU A 67 5.03 5.07 7.22
N GLY A 68 4.09 4.95 6.28
CA GLY A 68 4.31 4.52 4.89
C GLY A 68 4.17 3.02 4.71
N HIS A 69 3.30 2.60 3.79
CA HIS A 69 3.08 1.18 3.50
C HIS A 69 3.09 0.87 2.00
N GLU A 70 3.21 1.90 1.16
CA GLU A 70 3.46 1.79 -0.27
C GLU A 70 4.91 2.16 -0.52
N MET A 71 5.75 1.21 -0.91
CA MET A 71 7.13 1.53 -1.22
C MET A 71 7.74 0.60 -2.28
N ALA A 72 8.70 1.13 -3.02
CA ALA A 72 9.61 0.38 -3.87
C ALA A 72 11.05 0.74 -3.53
N GLY A 73 11.95 -0.21 -3.67
CA GLY A 73 13.34 -0.02 -3.29
C GLY A 73 14.26 -1.11 -3.80
N ILE A 74 15.50 -1.08 -3.31
CA ILE A 74 16.55 -2.01 -3.69
C ILE A 74 16.96 -2.81 -2.45
N VAL A 75 17.03 -4.13 -2.59
CA VAL A 75 17.54 -5.02 -1.55
C VAL A 75 19.01 -4.69 -1.27
N GLU A 76 19.36 -4.44 -0.04
CA GLU A 76 20.73 -4.15 0.37
C GLU A 76 21.36 -5.30 1.15
N GLU A 77 20.59 -5.97 2.02
CA GLU A 77 21.03 -7.10 2.81
C GLU A 77 19.87 -8.06 3.03
N VAL A 78 20.15 -9.35 3.08
CA VAL A 78 19.15 -10.38 3.36
C VAL A 78 19.53 -11.12 4.65
N GLY A 79 18.55 -11.35 5.52
CA GLY A 79 18.72 -12.12 6.74
C GLY A 79 18.80 -13.63 6.47
N HIS A 80 19.22 -14.37 7.48
CA HIS A 80 19.32 -15.84 7.38
C HIS A 80 17.99 -16.46 6.92
N GLY A 81 18.08 -17.45 6.03
CA GLY A 81 16.93 -18.18 5.48
C GLY A 81 16.20 -17.48 4.32
N VAL A 82 16.62 -16.30 3.90
CA VAL A 82 16.15 -15.68 2.65
C VAL A 82 17.04 -16.18 1.51
N THR A 83 16.46 -16.95 0.57
CA THR A 83 17.20 -17.62 -0.51
C THR A 83 16.78 -17.19 -1.91
N ASP A 84 15.71 -16.43 -2.04
CA ASP A 84 15.06 -16.04 -3.30
C ASP A 84 15.12 -14.55 -3.60
N LEU A 85 15.84 -13.78 -2.76
CA LEU A 85 16.23 -12.38 -2.98
C LEU A 85 17.73 -12.24 -2.73
N GLN A 86 18.35 -11.29 -3.44
CA GLN A 86 19.74 -10.93 -3.28
C GLN A 86 19.95 -9.43 -3.33
N ARG A 87 21.10 -8.97 -2.85
CA ARG A 87 21.50 -7.56 -2.97
C ARG A 87 21.41 -7.08 -4.41
N GLY A 88 20.80 -5.92 -4.61
CA GLY A 88 20.58 -5.31 -5.92
C GLY A 88 19.21 -5.61 -6.54
N ASP A 89 18.46 -6.60 -6.03
CA ASP A 89 17.10 -6.84 -6.52
C ASP A 89 16.19 -5.64 -6.28
N HIS A 90 15.38 -5.29 -7.28
CA HIS A 90 14.32 -4.30 -7.15
C HIS A 90 13.07 -4.96 -6.56
N VAL A 91 12.49 -4.33 -5.56
CA VAL A 91 11.35 -4.89 -4.81
C VAL A 91 10.27 -3.86 -4.55
N VAL A 92 9.05 -4.35 -4.45
CA VAL A 92 7.87 -3.63 -3.98
C VAL A 92 7.40 -4.26 -2.67
N ALA A 93 6.96 -3.45 -1.71
CA ALA A 93 6.42 -3.95 -0.46
C ALA A 93 4.91 -4.06 -0.50
N SER A 94 4.39 -5.19 0.02
CA SER A 94 2.97 -5.38 0.34
C SER A 94 2.74 -5.19 1.84
N PHE A 95 1.67 -4.50 2.19
CA PHE A 95 1.30 -4.17 3.58
C PHE A 95 0.69 -5.33 4.38
N VAL A 96 0.54 -6.51 3.77
CA VAL A 96 0.10 -7.72 4.48
C VAL A 96 1.21 -8.78 4.38
N PRO A 97 2.06 -8.92 5.40
CA PRO A 97 3.03 -10.00 5.43
C PRO A 97 2.30 -11.34 5.59
N SER A 98 2.37 -12.22 4.59
CA SER A 98 1.69 -13.51 4.62
C SER A 98 2.60 -14.59 5.23
N CYS A 99 2.18 -15.28 6.31
CA CYS A 99 3.00 -16.30 6.94
C CYS A 99 3.16 -17.57 6.09
N GLY A 100 2.24 -17.83 5.17
CA GLY A 100 2.24 -19.00 4.27
C GLY A 100 1.72 -20.31 4.87
N VAL A 101 1.40 -20.35 6.18
CA VAL A 101 1.09 -21.60 6.90
C VAL A 101 -0.21 -21.54 7.73
N CYS A 102 -0.84 -20.38 7.92
CA CYS A 102 -2.14 -20.30 8.59
C CYS A 102 -3.28 -20.71 7.65
N GLY A 103 -4.45 -20.98 8.21
CA GLY A 103 -5.63 -21.43 7.45
C GLY A 103 -5.93 -20.58 6.21
N PRO A 104 -6.09 -19.26 6.33
CA PRO A 104 -6.28 -18.40 5.16
C PRO A 104 -5.17 -18.48 4.12
N CYS A 105 -3.89 -18.54 4.53
CA CYS A 105 -2.78 -18.67 3.58
C CYS A 105 -2.83 -19.99 2.81
N LEU A 106 -3.10 -21.10 3.49
CA LEU A 106 -3.22 -22.41 2.86
C LEU A 106 -4.45 -22.53 1.94
N ALA A 107 -5.50 -21.76 2.23
CA ALA A 107 -6.69 -21.65 1.39
C ALA A 107 -6.51 -20.68 0.20
N GLY A 108 -5.29 -20.21 -0.09
CA GLY A 108 -5.02 -19.27 -1.18
C GLY A 108 -5.49 -17.84 -0.95
N ARG A 109 -5.79 -17.47 0.30
CA ARG A 109 -6.25 -16.12 0.70
C ARG A 109 -5.24 -15.41 1.63
N PRO A 110 -3.98 -15.19 1.19
CA PRO A 110 -2.92 -14.66 2.04
C PRO A 110 -3.20 -13.23 2.56
N ALA A 111 -4.05 -12.47 1.88
CA ALA A 111 -4.50 -11.16 2.36
C ALA A 111 -5.26 -11.22 3.71
N LEU A 112 -5.75 -12.39 4.11
CA LEU A 112 -6.40 -12.65 5.40
C LEU A 112 -5.48 -13.35 6.41
N CYS A 113 -4.17 -13.24 6.25
CA CYS A 113 -3.18 -13.86 7.12
C CYS A 113 -3.34 -13.41 8.58
N GLU A 114 -3.69 -14.33 9.47
CA GLU A 114 -3.92 -14.03 10.89
C GLU A 114 -2.66 -13.55 11.63
N PRO A 115 -1.49 -14.23 11.51
CA PRO A 115 -0.24 -13.71 12.08
C PRO A 115 0.17 -12.35 11.48
N GLY A 116 -0.07 -12.13 10.18
CA GLY A 116 0.20 -10.84 9.52
C GLY A 116 -0.67 -9.72 10.08
N LEU A 117 -1.96 -9.98 10.31
CA LEU A 117 -2.88 -9.02 10.94
C LEU A 117 -2.45 -8.72 12.38
N ALA A 118 -2.09 -9.74 13.16
CA ALA A 118 -1.64 -9.58 14.54
C ALA A 118 -0.38 -8.72 14.63
N SER A 119 0.64 -9.00 13.80
CA SER A 119 1.87 -8.21 13.76
C SER A 119 1.63 -6.76 13.33
N ASN A 120 0.79 -6.54 12.32
CA ASN A 120 0.41 -5.20 11.86
C ASN A 120 -0.33 -4.41 12.96
N THR A 121 -1.17 -5.07 13.76
CA THR A 121 -1.88 -4.45 14.88
C THR A 121 -0.93 -4.08 16.01
N ALA A 122 0.04 -4.96 16.29
CA ALA A 122 1.06 -4.75 17.33
C ALA A 122 2.17 -3.75 16.93
N GLY A 123 2.22 -3.32 15.67
CA GLY A 123 3.28 -2.45 15.14
C GLY A 123 4.64 -3.14 15.05
N THR A 124 4.64 -4.45 14.74
CA THR A 124 5.86 -5.25 14.62
C THR A 124 6.02 -5.79 13.19
N LEU A 125 7.19 -6.35 12.90
CA LEU A 125 7.39 -7.22 11.76
C LEU A 125 6.69 -8.58 11.99
N LEU A 126 6.55 -9.41 10.96
CA LEU A 126 5.96 -10.74 11.07
C LEU A 126 6.71 -11.64 12.07
N SER A 127 8.01 -11.41 12.25
CA SER A 127 8.85 -12.05 13.27
C SER A 127 8.52 -11.65 14.71
N GLY A 128 7.69 -10.62 14.92
CA GLY A 128 7.46 -9.96 16.21
C GLY A 128 8.50 -8.89 16.55
N ALA A 129 9.56 -8.74 15.76
CA ALA A 129 10.61 -7.76 16.03
C ALA A 129 10.20 -6.33 15.68
N ARG A 130 10.84 -5.36 16.35
CA ARG A 130 10.94 -3.96 15.96
C ARG A 130 12.40 -3.68 15.64
N ARG A 131 12.70 -3.26 14.42
CA ARG A 131 14.06 -2.99 13.94
C ARG A 131 14.46 -1.52 14.04
N LEU A 132 13.48 -0.65 14.25
CA LEU A 132 13.68 0.77 14.50
C LEU A 132 13.77 1.03 16.00
N CYS A 133 14.75 1.85 16.41
CA CYS A 133 14.97 2.26 17.79
C CYS A 133 15.41 3.72 17.83
N GLN A 134 15.02 4.45 18.85
CA GLN A 134 15.50 5.81 19.11
C GLN A 134 15.73 5.99 20.61
N HIS A 135 16.92 6.47 20.99
CA HIS A 135 17.33 6.65 22.39
C HIS A 135 17.16 5.39 23.27
N GLY A 136 17.34 4.19 22.68
CA GLY A 136 17.17 2.91 23.36
C GLY A 136 15.73 2.39 23.37
N GLU A 137 14.74 3.20 22.94
CA GLU A 137 13.33 2.81 22.92
C GLU A 137 12.89 2.30 21.53
N PRO A 138 12.11 1.20 21.46
CA PRO A 138 11.65 0.66 20.20
C PRO A 138 10.61 1.56 19.54
N VAL A 139 10.67 1.64 18.21
CA VAL A 139 9.70 2.37 17.38
C VAL A 139 8.90 1.41 16.53
N ASN A 140 7.58 1.63 16.43
CA ASN A 140 6.66 0.72 15.77
C ASN A 140 6.77 0.82 14.24
N HIS A 141 6.56 -0.32 13.59
CA HIS A 141 6.44 -0.45 12.14
C HIS A 141 4.99 -0.28 11.68
N HIS A 142 4.76 0.60 10.69
CA HIS A 142 3.46 0.70 10.05
C HIS A 142 3.28 -0.42 9.03
N LEU A 143 2.34 -1.32 9.32
CA LEU A 143 1.96 -2.44 8.46
C LEU A 143 3.16 -3.32 8.03
N GLY A 144 4.18 -3.42 8.89
CA GLY A 144 5.39 -4.18 8.63
C GLY A 144 6.28 -3.64 7.51
N VAL A 145 6.05 -2.40 7.05
CA VAL A 145 6.77 -1.76 5.94
C VAL A 145 7.56 -0.54 6.38
N SER A 146 6.91 0.49 6.99
CA SER A 146 7.56 1.76 7.38
C SER A 146 8.30 2.43 6.22
N GLY A 147 7.63 2.60 5.09
CA GLY A 147 8.24 3.05 3.84
C GLY A 147 8.60 4.54 3.79
N PHE A 148 8.13 5.37 4.75
CA PHE A 148 8.55 6.77 4.82
C PHE A 148 9.89 6.90 5.55
N ALA A 149 10.88 6.16 5.08
CA ALA A 149 12.25 6.11 5.59
C ALA A 149 13.24 5.97 4.43
N GLU A 150 14.51 6.35 4.64
CA GLU A 150 15.58 6.11 3.65
C GLU A 150 15.90 4.61 3.56
N TRP A 151 15.83 3.92 4.70
CA TRP A 151 16.09 2.50 4.85
C TRP A 151 15.05 1.88 5.76
N THR A 152 14.59 0.68 5.42
CA THR A 152 13.67 -0.09 6.26
C THR A 152 14.04 -1.56 6.24
N THR A 153 13.78 -2.23 7.37
CA THR A 153 13.86 -3.70 7.45
C THR A 153 12.45 -4.26 7.51
N LEU A 154 12.14 -5.25 6.68
CA LEU A 154 10.82 -5.86 6.61
C LEU A 154 10.91 -7.38 6.39
N SER A 155 9.79 -8.07 6.61
CA SER A 155 9.70 -9.50 6.34
C SER A 155 9.92 -9.78 4.85
N ARG A 156 10.68 -10.82 4.51
CA ARG A 156 10.74 -11.35 3.13
C ARG A 156 9.33 -11.57 2.56
N ARG A 157 8.38 -11.95 3.40
CA ARG A 157 6.99 -12.23 3.04
C ARG A 157 6.17 -10.99 2.66
N SER A 158 6.70 -9.79 2.90
CA SER A 158 6.13 -8.52 2.45
C SER A 158 6.69 -8.05 1.10
N LEU A 159 7.66 -8.73 0.52
CA LEU A 159 8.38 -8.26 -0.66
C LEU A 159 8.06 -9.07 -1.91
N VAL A 160 7.92 -8.36 -3.03
CA VAL A 160 7.82 -8.94 -4.37
C VAL A 160 8.94 -8.35 -5.22
N ARG A 161 9.76 -9.23 -5.83
CA ARG A 161 10.76 -8.81 -6.80
C ARG A 161 10.08 -8.35 -8.08
N VAL A 162 10.52 -7.21 -8.61
CA VAL A 162 9.98 -6.61 -9.83
C VAL A 162 11.08 -6.41 -10.87
N ASP A 163 10.68 -6.19 -12.11
CA ASP A 163 11.60 -5.89 -13.20
C ASP A 163 12.38 -4.60 -12.88
N PRO A 164 13.73 -4.59 -12.97
CA PRO A 164 14.56 -3.43 -12.65
C PRO A 164 14.35 -2.25 -13.61
N THR A 165 13.71 -2.46 -14.75
CA THR A 165 13.36 -1.38 -15.69
C THR A 165 12.13 -0.59 -15.26
N LEU A 166 11.33 -1.12 -14.32
CA LEU A 166 10.14 -0.43 -13.80
C LEU A 166 10.57 0.76 -12.92
N PRO A 167 10.15 2.01 -13.24
CA PRO A 167 10.48 3.17 -12.45
C PRO A 167 9.96 3.03 -11.00
N PHE A 168 10.79 3.35 -10.00
CA PHE A 168 10.43 3.18 -8.59
C PHE A 168 9.17 3.93 -8.18
N ALA A 169 8.95 5.13 -8.73
CA ALA A 169 7.76 5.94 -8.42
C ALA A 169 6.46 5.25 -8.87
N GLU A 170 6.50 4.52 -9.99
CA GLU A 170 5.38 3.73 -10.47
C GLU A 170 5.28 2.42 -9.68
N ALA A 171 6.42 1.75 -9.46
CA ALA A 171 6.50 0.49 -8.75
C ALA A 171 5.90 0.57 -7.33
N ALA A 172 6.13 1.67 -6.60
CA ALA A 172 5.62 1.86 -5.24
C ALA A 172 4.10 1.73 -5.15
N LEU A 173 3.35 2.15 -6.18
CA LEU A 173 1.88 2.09 -6.21
C LEU A 173 1.33 0.67 -6.30
N PHE A 174 2.15 -0.29 -6.77
CA PHE A 174 1.73 -1.70 -6.89
C PHE A 174 1.54 -2.36 -5.52
N GLY A 175 2.22 -1.88 -4.49
CA GLY A 175 2.14 -2.43 -3.13
C GLY A 175 0.79 -2.25 -2.42
N CYS A 176 -0.04 -1.30 -2.86
CA CYS A 176 -1.34 -1.03 -2.25
C CYS A 176 -2.41 -0.68 -3.29
N ALA A 177 -2.35 0.51 -3.89
CA ALA A 177 -3.46 1.03 -4.72
C ALA A 177 -3.76 0.11 -5.92
N VAL A 178 -2.73 -0.32 -6.64
CA VAL A 178 -2.89 -1.15 -7.84
C VAL A 178 -3.39 -2.55 -7.48
N ILE A 179 -2.72 -3.25 -6.54
CA ILE A 179 -3.12 -4.60 -6.13
C ILE A 179 -4.53 -4.61 -5.53
N THR A 180 -4.94 -3.54 -4.83
CA THR A 180 -6.27 -3.41 -4.24
C THR A 180 -7.34 -3.26 -5.32
N GLY A 181 -7.17 -2.34 -6.27
CA GLY A 181 -8.13 -2.11 -7.35
C GLY A 181 -8.25 -3.28 -8.31
N VAL A 182 -7.11 -3.82 -8.77
CA VAL A 182 -7.09 -5.01 -9.64
C VAL A 182 -7.67 -6.22 -8.91
N GLY A 183 -7.27 -6.45 -7.65
CA GLY A 183 -7.75 -7.56 -6.85
C GLY A 183 -9.25 -7.51 -6.54
N ALA A 184 -9.83 -6.33 -6.40
CA ALA A 184 -11.26 -6.16 -6.23
C ALA A 184 -12.04 -6.69 -7.44
N VAL A 185 -11.57 -6.40 -8.65
CA VAL A 185 -12.22 -6.83 -9.90
C VAL A 185 -11.93 -8.30 -10.20
N VAL A 186 -10.65 -8.69 -10.17
CA VAL A 186 -10.21 -10.01 -10.64
C VAL A 186 -10.46 -11.11 -9.60
N ASN A 187 -10.14 -10.85 -8.33
CA ASN A 187 -10.17 -11.88 -7.28
C ASN A 187 -11.43 -11.83 -6.42
N THR A 188 -11.91 -10.63 -6.04
CA THR A 188 -13.05 -10.51 -5.12
C THR A 188 -14.36 -10.61 -5.86
N ALA A 189 -14.55 -9.80 -6.91
CA ALA A 189 -15.73 -9.88 -7.78
C ALA A 189 -15.67 -11.09 -8.74
N ALA A 190 -14.47 -11.65 -8.96
CA ALA A 190 -14.24 -12.71 -9.95
C ALA A 190 -14.92 -12.38 -11.29
N MET A 191 -14.77 -11.13 -11.74
CA MET A 191 -15.52 -10.57 -12.85
C MET A 191 -15.25 -11.34 -14.15
N PRO A 192 -16.26 -11.89 -14.82
CA PRO A 192 -16.09 -12.53 -16.12
C PRO A 192 -15.65 -11.54 -17.20
N LYS A 193 -14.96 -12.03 -18.24
CA LYS A 193 -14.68 -11.21 -19.43
C LYS A 193 -15.98 -10.72 -20.06
N HIS A 194 -15.92 -9.55 -20.70
CA HIS A 194 -17.04 -8.92 -21.40
C HIS A 194 -18.24 -8.54 -20.52
N SER A 195 -18.04 -8.49 -19.20
CA SER A 195 -19.05 -7.97 -18.25
C SER A 195 -19.07 -6.45 -18.23
N SER A 196 -20.15 -5.87 -17.72
CA SER A 196 -20.20 -4.44 -17.40
C SER A 196 -19.51 -4.14 -16.06
N LEU A 197 -18.93 -2.94 -15.94
CA LEU A 197 -18.26 -2.49 -14.73
C LEU A 197 -18.64 -1.04 -14.43
N ALA A 198 -19.05 -0.76 -13.19
CA ALA A 198 -19.17 0.59 -12.68
C ALA A 198 -18.12 0.83 -11.57
N VAL A 199 -17.38 1.93 -11.69
CA VAL A 199 -16.36 2.35 -10.73
C VAL A 199 -16.76 3.70 -10.13
N ILE A 200 -17.00 3.73 -8.83
CA ILE A 200 -17.37 4.92 -8.07
C ILE A 200 -16.15 5.39 -7.26
N GLY A 201 -15.67 6.58 -7.56
CA GLY A 201 -14.45 7.15 -6.99
C GLY A 201 -13.21 6.78 -7.81
N LEU A 202 -12.61 7.79 -8.45
CA LEU A 202 -11.48 7.65 -9.37
C LEU A 202 -10.16 8.12 -8.72
N GLY A 203 -9.89 7.62 -7.52
CA GLY A 203 -8.57 7.64 -6.90
C GLY A 203 -7.69 6.51 -7.44
N GLY A 204 -6.51 6.30 -6.87
CA GLY A 204 -5.57 5.25 -7.31
C GLY A 204 -6.20 3.86 -7.38
N VAL A 205 -6.99 3.47 -6.38
CA VAL A 205 -7.70 2.18 -6.33
C VAL A 205 -8.77 2.09 -7.43
N GLY A 206 -9.60 3.14 -7.61
CA GLY A 206 -10.65 3.14 -8.62
C GLY A 206 -10.10 3.11 -10.05
N LEU A 207 -9.04 3.89 -10.34
CA LEU A 207 -8.39 3.85 -11.64
C LEU A 207 -7.73 2.48 -11.91
N ALA A 208 -7.16 1.83 -10.89
CA ALA A 208 -6.64 0.47 -11.02
C ALA A 208 -7.74 -0.56 -11.28
N ALA A 209 -8.92 -0.42 -10.64
CA ALA A 209 -10.09 -1.25 -10.91
C ALA A 209 -10.62 -1.05 -12.34
N LEU A 210 -10.64 0.20 -12.84
CA LEU A 210 -11.00 0.51 -14.21
C LEU A 210 -10.08 -0.17 -15.23
N LEU A 211 -8.76 -0.09 -15.00
CA LEU A 211 -7.76 -0.75 -15.84
C LEU A 211 -7.92 -2.28 -15.82
N ALA A 212 -8.25 -2.87 -14.67
CA ALA A 212 -8.56 -4.30 -14.57
C ALA A 212 -9.80 -4.67 -15.39
N GLY A 213 -10.86 -3.84 -15.34
CA GLY A 213 -12.03 -4.02 -16.19
C GLY A 213 -11.70 -3.98 -17.68
N ARG A 214 -10.86 -3.01 -18.08
CA ARG A 214 -10.38 -2.93 -19.47
C ARG A 214 -9.58 -4.18 -19.89
N MET A 215 -8.73 -4.72 -19.01
CA MET A 215 -7.99 -5.98 -19.27
C MET A 215 -8.91 -7.19 -19.45
N LEU A 216 -10.12 -7.15 -18.89
CA LEU A 216 -11.15 -8.17 -19.01
C LEU A 216 -12.14 -7.87 -20.14
N ASP A 217 -11.84 -6.91 -21.01
CA ASP A 217 -12.70 -6.49 -22.12
C ASP A 217 -14.12 -6.10 -21.65
N ALA A 218 -14.23 -5.47 -20.48
CA ALA A 218 -15.50 -5.02 -19.92
C ALA A 218 -16.16 -3.98 -20.82
N SER A 219 -17.46 -4.10 -21.02
CA SER A 219 -18.29 -3.13 -21.75
C SER A 219 -19.75 -3.23 -21.29
N PRO A 220 -20.37 -2.13 -20.87
CA PRO A 220 -19.77 -0.80 -20.68
C PRO A 220 -18.84 -0.73 -19.46
N ILE A 221 -17.91 0.25 -19.46
CA ILE A 221 -17.17 0.69 -18.29
C ILE A 221 -17.66 2.08 -17.90
N VAL A 222 -18.37 2.16 -16.79
CA VAL A 222 -18.92 3.40 -16.22
C VAL A 222 -18.00 3.92 -15.13
N ALA A 223 -17.57 5.18 -15.23
CA ALA A 223 -16.73 5.83 -14.24
C ALA A 223 -17.45 7.04 -13.63
N ILE A 224 -17.47 7.12 -12.29
CA ILE A 224 -18.22 8.12 -11.53
C ILE A 224 -17.27 8.81 -10.53
N ASP A 225 -17.18 10.13 -10.56
CA ASP A 225 -16.41 10.94 -9.59
C ASP A 225 -17.01 12.37 -9.51
N LEU A 226 -16.64 13.13 -8.49
CA LEU A 226 -17.00 14.54 -8.35
C LEU A 226 -16.14 15.47 -9.21
N HIS A 227 -14.94 15.03 -9.61
CA HIS A 227 -13.94 15.89 -10.25
C HIS A 227 -13.80 15.61 -11.75
N GLU A 228 -14.09 16.62 -12.57
CA GLU A 228 -14.01 16.52 -14.04
C GLU A 228 -12.63 16.08 -14.55
N ALA A 229 -11.55 16.52 -13.91
CA ALA A 229 -10.19 16.10 -14.27
C ALA A 229 -9.99 14.59 -14.13
N LYS A 230 -10.60 13.95 -13.12
CA LYS A 230 -10.55 12.50 -12.93
C LYS A 230 -11.44 11.76 -13.92
N LEU A 231 -12.61 12.33 -14.25
CA LEU A 231 -13.50 11.80 -15.28
C LEU A 231 -12.82 11.83 -16.66
N ALA A 232 -12.13 12.93 -16.99
CA ALA A 232 -11.31 13.02 -18.21
C ALA A 232 -10.23 11.94 -18.22
N LYS A 233 -9.50 11.76 -17.11
CA LYS A 233 -8.48 10.69 -17.00
C LYS A 233 -9.06 9.28 -17.15
N ALA A 234 -10.25 9.04 -16.60
CA ALA A 234 -10.92 7.75 -16.76
C ALA A 234 -11.27 7.45 -18.24
N ARG A 235 -11.69 8.46 -19.02
CA ARG A 235 -11.93 8.30 -20.48
C ARG A 235 -10.63 7.91 -21.20
N GLU A 236 -9.52 8.59 -20.92
CA GLU A 236 -8.21 8.25 -21.49
C GLU A 236 -7.80 6.80 -21.17
N LEU A 237 -8.15 6.31 -19.97
CA LEU A 237 -7.85 4.96 -19.50
C LEU A 237 -8.86 3.89 -19.99
N GLY A 238 -9.93 4.28 -20.67
CA GLY A 238 -10.86 3.36 -21.31
C GLY A 238 -12.27 3.29 -20.72
N ALA A 239 -12.68 4.25 -19.86
CA ALA A 239 -14.09 4.37 -19.49
C ALA A 239 -14.94 4.71 -20.72
N THR A 240 -16.01 3.95 -20.91
CA THR A 240 -16.97 4.17 -22.03
C THR A 240 -17.96 5.29 -21.71
N HIS A 241 -18.31 5.40 -20.42
CA HIS A 241 -19.23 6.42 -19.90
C HIS A 241 -18.66 7.03 -18.63
N THR A 242 -18.87 8.33 -18.46
CA THR A 242 -18.43 9.05 -17.27
C THR A 242 -19.55 9.97 -16.77
N PHE A 243 -19.77 9.96 -15.46
CA PHE A 243 -20.81 10.75 -14.83
C PHE A 243 -20.24 11.53 -13.63
N ASN A 244 -20.65 12.80 -13.53
CA ASN A 244 -20.34 13.59 -12.34
C ASN A 244 -21.32 13.23 -11.22
N ALA A 245 -20.81 12.80 -10.07
CA ALA A 245 -21.63 12.39 -8.93
C ALA A 245 -22.41 13.56 -8.29
N ALA A 246 -22.05 14.82 -8.59
CA ALA A 246 -22.80 15.99 -8.15
C ALA A 246 -24.04 16.29 -9.02
N ASP A 247 -24.16 15.63 -10.19
CA ASP A 247 -25.33 15.75 -11.04
C ASP A 247 -26.53 15.04 -10.38
N PRO A 248 -27.65 15.73 -10.09
CA PRO A 248 -28.83 15.11 -9.49
C PRO A 248 -29.40 13.94 -10.29
N GLU A 249 -29.21 13.94 -11.62
CA GLU A 249 -29.68 12.89 -12.54
C GLU A 249 -28.65 11.77 -12.70
N CYS A 250 -27.50 11.82 -12.03
CA CYS A 250 -26.39 10.87 -12.20
C CYS A 250 -26.86 9.42 -12.09
N VAL A 251 -27.66 9.08 -11.09
CA VAL A 251 -28.10 7.71 -10.84
C VAL A 251 -29.01 7.19 -11.98
N ASP A 252 -29.94 8.02 -12.45
CA ASP A 252 -30.87 7.63 -13.51
C ASP A 252 -30.15 7.49 -14.85
N ARG A 253 -29.27 8.41 -15.17
CA ARG A 253 -28.41 8.33 -16.37
C ARG A 253 -27.48 7.11 -16.37
N VAL A 254 -26.98 6.68 -15.22
CA VAL A 254 -26.17 5.43 -15.10
C VAL A 254 -27.04 4.21 -15.34
N ARG A 255 -28.31 4.22 -14.96
CA ARG A 255 -29.24 3.09 -15.20
C ARG A 255 -29.66 2.93 -16.68
N GLU A 256 -29.50 3.98 -17.47
CA GLU A 256 -29.79 3.96 -18.90
C GLU A 256 -28.67 3.32 -19.75
N VAL A 257 -27.49 3.07 -19.16
CA VAL A 257 -26.31 2.46 -19.77
C VAL A 257 -26.34 0.94 -19.60
#